data_d1e43bf910d611e389017881a8057f0f
#
_entry.id   d1e43bf910d611e389017881a8057f0f
#
_cell.length_a   1.000
_cell.length_b   1.000
_cell.length_c   1.000
_cell.angle_alpha   90.00
_cell.angle_beta   90.00
_cell.angle_gamma   90.00
#
_symmetry.space_group_name_H-M   'P 1'
#
loop_
_entity.id
_entity.type
_entity.pdbx_description
1 polymer ?
#
loop_
_entity_poly.entity_id
_entity_poly.type
_entity_poly.pdbx_seq_one_letter_code
_entity_poly.pdbx_strand_id
1 'polypeptide(L)'
;MTTSQPPVCSYEGSRYSTEFWNEARAYEDGAERVAMHALLPPRGRTLMEIGAGFGRLADLYSGYETVVLFDYATTQLEQAVARLGQQGEGGKPRYLYVKADFYKLPFVPGVFDTVTMVRTLHHAVDAPAVLKGVANILAPNGAFVLEFANKHNLKALLRYLFHRQPWSPFDPKPVEFVELNFDFHPRWVWEHLEACGLQREVVRTVSHYRMGFLKRLLPTSWLVRLDGWTQPTGAWWQWSPSVFVRSRAAAEKSAAPPELFFACPECGEPLGAPPQEAFTCSRCGRTWRREGEIYNFRDPV
;
A
#
# COMPACT_ATOMS: atom_id res chain seq x y z
N MET A 1 9.37 -15.00 25.92
CA MET A 1 9.84 -13.67 25.47
C MET A 1 8.67 -13.05 24.73
N THR A 2 7.98 -12.10 25.32
CA THR A 2 6.94 -11.32 24.65
C THR A 2 7.66 -10.39 23.66
N THR A 3 7.68 -10.79 22.37
CA THR A 3 8.09 -9.89 21.30
C THR A 3 7.10 -8.74 21.27
N SER A 4 7.51 -7.57 21.73
CA SER A 4 6.68 -6.37 21.60
C SER A 4 6.38 -6.16 20.13
N GLN A 5 5.09 -5.96 19.80
CA GLN A 5 4.68 -5.64 18.45
C GLN A 5 5.43 -4.38 17.95
N PRO A 6 5.90 -4.37 16.69
CA PRO A 6 6.53 -3.17 16.13
C PRO A 6 5.59 -1.95 16.22
N PRO A 7 6.10 -0.75 16.50
CA PRO A 7 5.27 0.45 16.53
C PRO A 7 4.68 0.74 15.14
N VAL A 8 3.46 1.25 15.12
CA VAL A 8 2.73 1.62 13.90
C VAL A 8 2.57 3.13 13.86
N CYS A 9 2.91 3.76 12.75
CA CYS A 9 2.62 5.16 12.50
C CYS A 9 1.11 5.34 12.31
N SER A 10 0.48 6.22 13.08
CA SER A 10 -0.96 6.47 13.01
C SER A 10 -1.25 7.90 12.58
N TYR A 11 -2.15 8.03 11.61
CA TYR A 11 -2.71 9.31 11.17
C TYR A 11 -4.06 9.61 11.82
N GLU A 12 -4.35 9.00 12.98
CA GLU A 12 -5.59 9.22 13.73
C GLU A 12 -5.76 10.71 14.09
N GLY A 13 -6.92 11.29 13.80
CA GLY A 13 -7.23 12.69 14.04
C GLY A 13 -6.51 13.69 13.12
N SER A 14 -5.68 13.24 12.18
CA SER A 14 -4.96 14.13 11.27
C SER A 14 -5.84 14.61 10.11
N ARG A 15 -5.58 15.83 9.64
CA ARG A 15 -6.20 16.40 8.43
C ARG A 15 -5.40 16.02 7.17
N TYR A 16 -4.96 14.76 7.09
CA TYR A 16 -4.10 14.27 6.02
C TYR A 16 -4.67 14.52 4.62
N SER A 17 -5.99 14.38 4.45
CA SER A 17 -6.68 14.60 3.16
C SER A 17 -6.58 16.04 2.65
N THR A 18 -6.54 17.04 3.52
CA THR A 18 -6.55 18.46 3.16
C THR A 18 -5.20 19.15 3.36
N GLU A 19 -4.44 18.78 4.38
CA GLU A 19 -3.15 19.39 4.70
C GLU A 19 -2.02 18.80 3.85
N PHE A 20 -2.00 17.48 3.67
CA PHE A 20 -0.96 16.83 2.89
C PHE A 20 -1.28 16.76 1.39
N TRP A 21 -2.53 16.41 1.00
CA TRP A 21 -2.97 16.28 -0.39
C TRP A 21 -3.66 17.58 -0.88
N ASN A 22 -2.96 18.71 -0.76
CA ASN A 22 -3.38 20.00 -1.28
C ASN A 22 -2.85 20.23 -2.73
N GLU A 23 -3.20 21.37 -3.32
CA GLU A 23 -2.79 21.74 -4.69
C GLU A 23 -1.28 21.67 -4.94
N ALA A 24 -0.45 21.91 -3.91
CA ALA A 24 1.00 21.82 -4.03
C ALA A 24 1.51 20.41 -4.33
N ARG A 25 0.66 19.39 -4.14
CA ARG A 25 0.94 17.97 -4.42
C ARG A 25 0.23 17.42 -5.67
N ALA A 26 -0.44 18.25 -6.43
CA ALA A 26 -1.15 17.83 -7.65
C ALA A 26 -0.22 17.15 -8.67
N TYR A 27 1.04 17.55 -8.75
CA TYR A 27 2.02 16.89 -9.60
C TYR A 27 2.33 15.46 -9.11
N GLU A 28 2.60 15.30 -7.82
CA GLU A 28 2.89 14.00 -7.23
C GLU A 28 1.69 13.04 -7.38
N ASP A 29 0.48 13.51 -7.10
CA ASP A 29 -0.74 12.73 -7.30
C ASP A 29 -0.92 12.30 -8.77
N GLY A 30 -0.77 13.22 -9.70
CA GLY A 30 -0.87 12.91 -11.13
C GLY A 30 0.18 11.91 -11.61
N ALA A 31 1.44 12.06 -11.19
CA ALA A 31 2.53 11.15 -11.55
C ALA A 31 2.32 9.73 -10.96
N GLU A 32 1.85 9.64 -9.71
CA GLU A 32 1.50 8.36 -9.08
C GLU A 32 0.35 7.66 -9.81
N ARG A 33 -0.69 8.40 -10.20
CA ARG A 33 -1.82 7.85 -10.98
C ARG A 33 -1.39 7.29 -12.32
N VAL A 34 -0.46 7.95 -13.03
CA VAL A 34 0.12 7.43 -14.28
C VAL A 34 0.83 6.09 -14.04
N ALA A 35 1.62 5.97 -12.96
CA ALA A 35 2.27 4.72 -12.61
C ALA A 35 1.26 3.64 -12.23
N MET A 36 0.25 3.98 -11.43
CA MET A 36 -0.81 3.04 -11.04
C MET A 36 -1.58 2.51 -12.26
N HIS A 37 -1.98 3.36 -13.20
CA HIS A 37 -2.62 2.92 -14.45
C HIS A 37 -1.75 1.94 -15.26
N ALA A 38 -0.43 2.11 -15.25
CA ALA A 38 0.49 1.23 -15.95
C ALA A 38 0.74 -0.11 -15.22
N LEU A 39 0.53 -0.15 -13.91
CA LEU A 39 0.87 -1.29 -13.07
C LEU A 39 -0.33 -2.12 -12.61
N LEU A 40 -1.49 -1.48 -12.44
CA LEU A 40 -2.71 -2.19 -12.00
C LEU A 40 -3.19 -3.15 -13.08
N PRO A 41 -3.52 -4.41 -12.73
CA PRO A 41 -4.36 -5.24 -13.57
C PRO A 41 -5.70 -4.54 -13.83
N PRO A 42 -6.20 -4.55 -15.08
CA PRO A 42 -7.38 -3.75 -15.42
C PRO A 42 -8.68 -4.28 -14.80
N ARG A 43 -8.70 -5.55 -14.35
CA ARG A 43 -9.88 -6.23 -13.79
C ARG A 43 -9.46 -7.27 -12.76
N GLY A 44 -10.36 -7.56 -11.82
CA GLY A 44 -10.24 -8.61 -10.81
C GLY A 44 -11.50 -8.71 -9.97
N ARG A 45 -11.62 -9.77 -9.17
CA ARG A 45 -12.72 -9.89 -8.19
C ARG A 45 -12.43 -9.03 -6.96
N THR A 46 -11.23 -9.17 -6.39
CA THR A 46 -10.90 -8.59 -5.10
C THR A 46 -9.61 -7.79 -5.17
N LEU A 47 -9.66 -6.54 -4.73
CA LEU A 47 -8.49 -5.70 -4.53
C LEU A 47 -8.45 -5.20 -3.09
N MET A 48 -7.26 -5.12 -2.50
CA MET A 48 -7.04 -4.41 -1.23
C MET A 48 -6.01 -3.31 -1.41
N GLU A 49 -6.33 -2.11 -0.91
CA GLU A 49 -5.37 -1.02 -0.73
C GLU A 49 -4.96 -0.95 0.74
N ILE A 50 -3.68 -1.20 1.04
CA ILE A 50 -3.10 -1.06 2.39
C ILE A 50 -2.60 0.37 2.58
N GLY A 51 -3.06 1.01 3.67
CA GLY A 51 -2.83 2.43 3.92
C GLY A 51 -3.69 3.31 3.01
N ALA A 52 -4.96 2.92 2.83
CA ALA A 52 -5.89 3.56 1.90
C ALA A 52 -6.23 5.01 2.30
N GLY A 53 -6.06 5.36 3.58
CA GLY A 53 -6.44 6.66 4.10
C GLY A 53 -7.90 7.00 3.77
N PHE A 54 -8.12 8.18 3.23
CA PHE A 54 -9.46 8.63 2.80
C PHE A 54 -9.89 8.08 1.41
N GLY A 55 -9.24 7.04 0.90
CA GLY A 55 -9.55 6.40 -0.38
C GLY A 55 -9.14 7.21 -1.61
N ARG A 56 -8.01 7.91 -1.57
CA ARG A 56 -7.52 8.80 -2.64
C ARG A 56 -7.46 8.13 -4.01
N LEU A 57 -7.04 6.87 -4.07
CA LEU A 57 -6.84 6.12 -5.31
C LEU A 57 -8.03 5.23 -5.70
N ALA A 58 -9.13 5.25 -4.93
CA ALA A 58 -10.26 4.33 -5.10
C ALA A 58 -10.92 4.40 -6.49
N ASP A 59 -10.89 5.54 -7.15
CA ASP A 59 -11.39 5.73 -8.51
C ASP A 59 -10.62 4.92 -9.57
N LEU A 60 -9.38 4.51 -9.28
CA LEU A 60 -8.57 3.66 -10.16
C LEU A 60 -8.98 2.18 -10.12
N TYR A 61 -9.79 1.78 -9.15
CA TYR A 61 -10.15 0.39 -8.88
C TYR A 61 -11.49 -0.02 -9.46
N SER A 62 -12.05 0.76 -10.38
CA SER A 62 -13.37 0.53 -10.99
C SER A 62 -13.52 -0.82 -11.73
N GLY A 63 -12.43 -1.47 -12.09
CA GLY A 63 -12.42 -2.79 -12.71
C GLY A 63 -12.56 -3.99 -11.77
N TYR A 64 -12.69 -3.74 -10.45
CA TYR A 64 -12.80 -4.80 -9.44
C TYR A 64 -14.22 -4.88 -8.89
N GLU A 65 -14.65 -6.09 -8.51
CA GLU A 65 -15.98 -6.31 -7.92
C GLU A 65 -16.02 -5.85 -6.47
N THR A 66 -14.99 -6.17 -5.69
CA THR A 66 -14.84 -5.79 -4.29
C THR A 66 -13.49 -5.12 -4.07
N VAL A 67 -13.53 -3.95 -3.43
CA VAL A 67 -12.35 -3.18 -3.05
C VAL A 67 -12.32 -3.01 -1.54
N VAL A 68 -11.27 -3.52 -0.90
CA VAL A 68 -11.01 -3.32 0.53
C VAL A 68 -10.12 -2.11 0.71
N LEU A 69 -10.63 -1.11 1.42
CA LEU A 69 -9.86 0.03 1.89
C LEU A 69 -9.40 -0.28 3.32
N PHE A 70 -8.12 -0.60 3.45
CA PHE A 70 -7.51 -1.02 4.70
C PHE A 70 -6.64 0.10 5.27
N ASP A 71 -6.91 0.49 6.51
CA ASP A 71 -6.11 1.50 7.21
C ASP A 71 -6.06 1.22 8.72
N TYR A 72 -5.05 1.78 9.37
CA TYR A 72 -4.91 1.73 10.82
C TYR A 72 -5.78 2.78 11.53
N ALA A 73 -5.99 3.96 10.90
CA ALA A 73 -6.68 5.11 11.48
C ALA A 73 -8.17 5.10 11.17
N THR A 74 -8.99 5.15 12.22
CA THR A 74 -10.47 5.23 12.11
C THR A 74 -10.90 6.47 11.36
N THR A 75 -10.36 7.63 11.72
CA THR A 75 -10.73 8.93 11.12
C THR A 75 -10.48 8.98 9.62
N GLN A 76 -9.47 8.28 9.12
CA GLN A 76 -9.18 8.19 7.68
C GLN A 76 -10.25 7.33 6.97
N LEU A 77 -10.62 6.19 7.56
CA LEU A 77 -11.65 5.31 7.00
C LEU A 77 -13.04 5.96 7.04
N GLU A 78 -13.37 6.73 8.08
CA GLU A 78 -14.61 7.52 8.13
C GLU A 78 -14.69 8.54 6.98
N GLN A 79 -13.59 9.21 6.65
CA GLN A 79 -13.53 10.10 5.48
C GLN A 79 -13.71 9.32 4.17
N ALA A 80 -13.14 8.10 4.07
CA ALA A 80 -13.34 7.23 2.92
C ALA A 80 -14.80 6.79 2.78
N VAL A 81 -15.45 6.38 3.89
CA VAL A 81 -16.90 6.04 3.94
C VAL A 81 -17.76 7.23 3.47
N ALA A 82 -17.51 8.41 4.02
CA ALA A 82 -18.27 9.62 3.65
C ALA A 82 -18.10 9.98 2.16
N ARG A 83 -16.93 9.71 1.59
CA ARG A 83 -16.62 10.01 0.18
C ARG A 83 -17.17 8.98 -0.81
N LEU A 84 -17.11 7.70 -0.49
CA LEU A 84 -17.33 6.61 -1.45
C LEU A 84 -18.61 5.82 -1.19
N GLY A 85 -19.09 5.77 0.05
CA GLY A 85 -20.22 4.91 0.45
C GLY A 85 -19.93 3.43 0.24
N GLN A 86 -20.96 2.59 0.22
CA GLN A 86 -20.80 1.15 -0.01
C GLN A 86 -20.89 0.72 -1.48
N GLN A 87 -21.39 1.50 -2.36
CA GLN A 87 -21.63 1.22 -3.78
C GLN A 87 -21.87 -0.29 -4.11
N GLY A 88 -21.51 -0.76 -5.27
CA GLY A 88 -21.67 -2.18 -5.67
C GLY A 88 -22.82 -2.42 -6.67
N GLU A 89 -23.62 -1.39 -6.95
CA GLU A 89 -24.66 -1.42 -7.97
C GLU A 89 -24.21 -0.66 -9.23
N GLY A 90 -24.80 -1.00 -10.38
CA GLY A 90 -24.52 -0.30 -11.64
C GLY A 90 -23.09 -0.45 -12.15
N GLY A 91 -22.42 -1.57 -11.85
CA GLY A 91 -21.05 -1.85 -12.33
C GLY A 91 -19.95 -1.13 -11.56
N LYS A 92 -20.26 -0.57 -10.39
CA LYS A 92 -19.27 0.03 -9.49
C LYS A 92 -18.76 -1.00 -8.48
N PRO A 93 -17.51 -0.87 -7.98
CA PRO A 93 -17.00 -1.73 -6.93
C PRO A 93 -17.83 -1.65 -5.66
N ARG A 94 -17.94 -2.78 -4.95
CA ARG A 94 -18.37 -2.78 -3.56
C ARG A 94 -17.17 -2.43 -2.68
N TYR A 95 -17.29 -1.38 -1.86
CA TYR A 95 -16.24 -1.01 -0.90
C TYR A 95 -16.46 -1.67 0.45
N LEU A 96 -15.37 -2.24 1.00
CA LEU A 96 -15.28 -2.74 2.38
C LEU A 96 -14.20 -1.94 3.10
N TYR A 97 -14.54 -1.39 4.25
CA TYR A 97 -13.61 -0.60 5.06
C TYR A 97 -13.12 -1.45 6.22
N VAL A 98 -11.80 -1.63 6.32
CA VAL A 98 -11.20 -2.52 7.33
C VAL A 98 -10.15 -1.77 8.13
N LYS A 99 -10.42 -1.62 9.43
CA LYS A 99 -9.50 -1.06 10.41
C LYS A 99 -8.69 -2.19 11.03
N ALA A 100 -7.39 -2.23 10.75
CA ALA A 100 -6.49 -3.22 11.35
C ALA A 100 -5.02 -2.80 11.24
N ASP A 101 -4.15 -3.59 11.82
CA ASP A 101 -2.70 -3.45 11.74
C ASP A 101 -2.15 -4.24 10.55
N PHE A 102 -1.31 -3.63 9.72
CA PHE A 102 -0.72 -4.29 8.57
C PHE A 102 0.28 -5.42 8.95
N TYR A 103 0.70 -5.51 10.21
CA TYR A 103 1.45 -6.67 10.71
C TYR A 103 0.56 -7.87 11.02
N LYS A 104 -0.76 -7.66 11.15
CA LYS A 104 -1.75 -8.68 11.51
C LYS A 104 -2.96 -8.61 10.58
N LEU A 105 -2.74 -8.89 9.30
CA LEU A 105 -3.78 -8.81 8.27
C LEU A 105 -4.92 -9.79 8.57
N PRO A 106 -6.18 -9.32 8.71
CA PRO A 106 -7.31 -10.15 9.11
C PRO A 106 -7.97 -10.87 7.93
N PHE A 107 -7.17 -11.49 7.07
CA PHE A 107 -7.66 -12.14 5.85
C PHE A 107 -7.12 -13.56 5.71
N VAL A 108 -7.93 -14.44 5.14
CA VAL A 108 -7.48 -15.79 4.84
C VAL A 108 -6.42 -15.77 3.73
N PRO A 109 -5.50 -16.76 3.70
CA PRO A 109 -4.52 -16.88 2.62
C PRO A 109 -5.19 -16.98 1.25
N GLY A 110 -4.63 -16.31 0.24
CA GLY A 110 -5.05 -16.48 -1.14
C GLY A 110 -6.37 -15.79 -1.55
N VAL A 111 -6.82 -14.78 -0.81
CA VAL A 111 -8.13 -14.14 -1.03
C VAL A 111 -8.09 -12.98 -2.03
N PHE A 112 -6.94 -12.29 -2.22
CA PHE A 112 -6.85 -11.11 -3.07
C PHE A 112 -6.21 -11.36 -4.42
N ASP A 113 -6.90 -10.98 -5.51
CA ASP A 113 -6.33 -10.97 -6.85
C ASP A 113 -5.29 -9.84 -7.00
N THR A 114 -5.50 -8.73 -6.29
CA THR A 114 -4.56 -7.60 -6.30
C THR A 114 -4.45 -6.97 -4.90
N VAL A 115 -3.24 -6.66 -4.51
CA VAL A 115 -2.96 -5.82 -3.32
C VAL A 115 -2.17 -4.60 -3.79
N THR A 116 -2.53 -3.42 -3.31
CA THR A 116 -1.78 -2.19 -3.52
C THR A 116 -1.28 -1.63 -2.19
N MET A 117 -0.09 -1.08 -2.19
CA MET A 117 0.50 -0.40 -1.03
C MET A 117 1.26 0.83 -1.51
N VAL A 118 0.64 2.01 -1.40
CA VAL A 118 1.20 3.27 -1.89
C VAL A 118 1.40 4.23 -0.72
N ARG A 119 2.60 4.75 -0.58
CA ARG A 119 3.01 5.64 0.53
C ARG A 119 2.77 5.06 1.92
N THR A 120 2.97 3.76 2.07
CA THR A 120 2.69 3.05 3.32
C THR A 120 3.88 2.26 3.83
N LEU A 121 4.63 1.57 2.95
CA LEU A 121 5.74 0.72 3.37
C LEU A 121 6.81 1.49 4.18
N HIS A 122 7.00 2.77 3.91
CA HIS A 122 7.98 3.59 4.62
C HIS A 122 7.65 3.79 6.12
N HIS A 123 6.44 3.41 6.57
CA HIS A 123 6.07 3.38 7.99
C HIS A 123 6.30 2.03 8.66
N ALA A 124 6.77 1.02 7.92
CA ALA A 124 6.99 -0.31 8.45
C ALA A 124 8.40 -0.46 9.03
N VAL A 125 8.51 -0.58 10.35
CA VAL A 125 9.77 -0.90 11.06
C VAL A 125 10.27 -2.29 10.67
N ASP A 126 9.35 -3.26 10.56
CA ASP A 126 9.61 -4.61 10.06
C ASP A 126 8.93 -4.81 8.69
N ALA A 127 9.46 -4.12 7.67
CA ALA A 127 8.94 -4.24 6.32
C ALA A 127 8.96 -5.69 5.77
N PRO A 128 9.95 -6.56 6.07
CA PRO A 128 9.89 -7.97 5.70
C PRO A 128 8.66 -8.71 6.21
N ALA A 129 8.25 -8.47 7.47
CA ALA A 129 7.04 -9.08 8.03
C ALA A 129 5.77 -8.64 7.27
N VAL A 130 5.69 -7.36 6.91
CA VAL A 130 4.58 -6.82 6.10
C VAL A 130 4.55 -7.45 4.71
N LEU A 131 5.68 -7.51 4.01
CA LEU A 131 5.77 -8.12 2.68
C LEU A 131 5.37 -9.61 2.70
N LYS A 132 5.78 -10.34 3.74
CA LYS A 132 5.37 -11.74 3.95
C LYS A 132 3.86 -11.86 4.18
N GLY A 133 3.27 -10.98 4.99
CA GLY A 133 1.82 -10.92 5.21
C GLY A 133 1.06 -10.69 3.91
N VAL A 134 1.50 -9.73 3.09
CA VAL A 134 0.92 -9.45 1.77
C VAL A 134 1.04 -10.65 0.84
N ALA A 135 2.23 -11.27 0.77
CA ALA A 135 2.43 -12.46 -0.03
C ALA A 135 1.50 -13.62 0.36
N ASN A 136 1.19 -13.75 1.65
CA ASN A 136 0.30 -14.81 2.16
C ASN A 136 -1.14 -14.62 1.67
N ILE A 137 -1.69 -13.42 1.69
CA ILE A 137 -3.09 -13.15 1.34
C ILE A 137 -3.35 -13.02 -0.16
N LEU A 138 -2.31 -12.92 -0.99
CA LEU A 138 -2.43 -12.89 -2.45
C LEU A 138 -2.85 -14.26 -2.98
N ALA A 139 -3.81 -14.27 -3.90
CA ALA A 139 -4.24 -15.43 -4.66
C ALA A 139 -3.13 -15.95 -5.59
N PRO A 140 -3.25 -17.18 -6.12
CA PRO A 140 -2.36 -17.66 -7.20
C PRO A 140 -2.27 -16.66 -8.34
N ASN A 141 -1.06 -16.34 -8.79
CA ASN A 141 -0.81 -15.29 -9.79
C ASN A 141 -1.34 -13.89 -9.42
N GLY A 142 -1.67 -13.66 -8.16
CA GLY A 142 -2.13 -12.36 -7.68
C GLY A 142 -1.07 -11.28 -7.85
N ALA A 143 -1.50 -10.04 -8.13
CA ALA A 143 -0.61 -8.91 -8.35
C ALA A 143 -0.40 -8.11 -7.06
N PHE A 144 0.84 -7.75 -6.79
CA PHE A 144 1.19 -6.77 -5.75
C PHE A 144 1.77 -5.52 -6.39
N VAL A 145 1.11 -4.37 -6.21
CA VAL A 145 1.61 -3.06 -6.65
C VAL A 145 2.10 -2.32 -5.41
N LEU A 146 3.42 -2.21 -5.28
CA LEU A 146 4.09 -1.58 -4.16
C LEU A 146 4.75 -0.27 -4.58
N GLU A 147 4.56 0.78 -3.79
CA GLU A 147 5.39 1.98 -3.82
C GLU A 147 6.29 2.02 -2.59
N PHE A 148 7.53 2.45 -2.78
CA PHE A 148 8.44 2.71 -1.69
C PHE A 148 9.28 3.97 -1.91
N ALA A 149 9.60 4.65 -0.79
CA ALA A 149 10.51 5.78 -0.75
C ALA A 149 11.95 5.29 -0.99
N ASN A 150 12.61 5.87 -1.99
CA ASN A 150 13.87 5.40 -2.50
C ASN A 150 15.05 6.20 -1.95
N LYS A 151 15.91 5.58 -1.13
CA LYS A 151 17.15 6.21 -0.65
C LYS A 151 18.22 6.38 -1.74
N HIS A 152 18.17 5.58 -2.81
CA HIS A 152 19.11 5.62 -3.94
C HIS A 152 18.70 6.66 -5.01
N ASN A 153 18.01 7.74 -4.62
CA ASN A 153 17.59 8.79 -5.54
C ASN A 153 18.73 9.78 -5.86
N LEU A 154 18.62 10.45 -7.00
CA LEU A 154 19.63 11.39 -7.48
C LEU A 154 19.99 12.48 -6.46
N LYS A 155 19.01 13.01 -5.71
CA LYS A 155 19.24 14.01 -4.66
C LYS A 155 20.09 13.45 -3.52
N ALA A 156 19.85 12.22 -3.09
CA ALA A 156 20.64 11.55 -2.07
C ALA A 156 22.06 11.25 -2.58
N LEU A 157 22.21 10.83 -3.83
CA LEU A 157 23.53 10.63 -4.48
C LEU A 157 24.36 11.92 -4.46
N LEU A 158 23.77 13.04 -4.90
CA LEU A 158 24.45 14.34 -4.90
C LEU A 158 24.78 14.82 -3.48
N ARG A 159 23.85 14.68 -2.54
CA ARG A 159 24.13 15.04 -1.13
C ARG A 159 25.30 14.23 -0.56
N TYR A 160 25.37 12.95 -0.84
CA TYR A 160 26.45 12.08 -0.38
C TYR A 160 27.78 12.48 -1.03
N LEU A 161 27.81 12.71 -2.35
CA LEU A 161 29.00 13.16 -3.07
C LEU A 161 29.56 14.48 -2.53
N PHE A 162 28.68 15.41 -2.14
CA PHE A 162 29.05 16.70 -1.56
C PHE A 162 29.14 16.70 -0.02
N HIS A 163 29.22 15.52 0.63
CA HIS A 163 29.32 15.33 2.08
C HIS A 163 28.20 16.05 2.88
N ARG A 164 26.98 16.12 2.32
CA ARG A 164 25.81 16.78 2.93
C ARG A 164 24.84 15.84 3.62
N GLN A 165 25.21 14.56 3.75
CA GLN A 165 24.47 13.54 4.53
C GLN A 165 25.43 12.48 5.04
N PRO A 166 25.18 11.89 6.26
CA PRO A 166 26.08 10.93 6.89
C PRO A 166 25.96 9.51 6.35
N TRP A 167 24.80 9.15 5.75
CA TRP A 167 24.53 7.80 5.28
C TRP A 167 24.78 7.66 3.77
N SER A 168 25.23 6.47 3.38
CA SER A 168 25.48 6.14 1.98
C SER A 168 24.20 5.72 1.25
N PRO A 169 23.86 6.33 0.10
CA PRO A 169 22.77 5.88 -0.75
C PRO A 169 23.04 4.53 -1.44
N PHE A 170 24.30 4.06 -1.45
CA PHE A 170 24.71 2.79 -2.05
C PHE A 170 24.60 1.60 -1.08
N ASP A 171 24.51 1.87 0.24
CA ASP A 171 24.28 0.81 1.22
C ASP A 171 22.86 0.26 1.03
N PRO A 172 22.67 -1.07 0.82
CA PRO A 172 21.34 -1.66 0.65
C PRO A 172 20.45 -1.54 1.90
N LYS A 173 20.99 -1.37 3.10
CA LYS A 173 20.19 -1.29 4.33
C LYS A 173 19.24 -0.09 4.31
N PRO A 174 17.99 -0.26 4.77
CA PRO A 174 17.07 0.85 4.96
C PRO A 174 17.65 1.94 5.87
N VAL A 175 17.20 3.17 5.70
CA VAL A 175 17.57 4.28 6.56
C VAL A 175 16.31 4.95 7.12
N GLU A 176 16.25 5.08 8.43
CA GLU A 176 15.25 5.88 9.11
C GLU A 176 15.73 7.35 9.10
N PHE A 177 15.00 8.21 8.40
CA PHE A 177 15.38 9.63 8.28
C PHE A 177 14.55 10.56 9.19
N VAL A 178 13.37 10.10 9.60
CA VAL A 178 12.50 10.67 10.64
C VAL A 178 11.87 9.49 11.35
N GLU A 179 11.48 9.64 12.60
CA GLU A 179 10.85 8.60 13.41
C GLU A 179 9.71 7.88 12.63
N LEU A 180 9.79 6.56 12.56
CA LEU A 180 8.87 5.69 11.80
C LEU A 180 8.73 6.05 10.32
N ASN A 181 9.80 6.60 9.70
CA ASN A 181 9.85 6.87 8.27
C ASN A 181 11.16 6.37 7.67
N PHE A 182 11.05 5.35 6.84
CA PHE A 182 12.17 4.63 6.25
C PHE A 182 12.26 4.86 4.74
N ASP A 183 13.47 5.15 4.27
CA ASP A 183 13.81 5.08 2.85
C ASP A 183 14.51 3.75 2.55
N PHE A 184 14.10 3.08 1.49
CA PHE A 184 14.60 1.77 1.10
C PHE A 184 15.52 1.86 -0.12
N HIS A 185 16.52 0.98 -0.18
CA HIS A 185 17.30 0.78 -1.39
C HIS A 185 16.57 -0.20 -2.33
N PRO A 186 16.47 0.05 -3.65
CA PRO A 186 15.76 -0.85 -4.56
C PRO A 186 16.22 -2.30 -4.47
N ARG A 187 17.55 -2.55 -4.41
CA ARG A 187 18.09 -3.91 -4.27
C ARG A 187 17.55 -4.62 -3.03
N TRP A 188 17.48 -3.94 -1.89
CA TRP A 188 16.93 -4.50 -0.66
C TRP A 188 15.47 -4.91 -0.84
N VAL A 189 14.67 -4.04 -1.48
CA VAL A 189 13.24 -4.35 -1.74
C VAL A 189 13.11 -5.56 -2.67
N TRP A 190 13.94 -5.64 -3.72
CA TRP A 190 13.92 -6.78 -4.65
C TRP A 190 14.22 -8.10 -3.94
N GLU A 191 15.27 -8.13 -3.12
CA GLU A 191 15.69 -9.32 -2.36
C GLU A 191 14.56 -9.80 -1.41
N HIS A 192 13.83 -8.88 -0.76
CA HIS A 192 12.75 -9.25 0.16
C HIS A 192 11.46 -9.64 -0.55
N LEU A 193 11.12 -9.02 -1.67
CA LEU A 193 10.00 -9.48 -2.51
C LEU A 193 10.23 -10.90 -3.00
N GLU A 194 11.43 -11.18 -3.52
CA GLU A 194 11.82 -12.49 -4.02
C GLU A 194 11.83 -13.55 -2.92
N ALA A 195 12.34 -13.21 -1.72
CA ALA A 195 12.31 -14.07 -0.55
C ALA A 195 10.87 -14.42 -0.08
N CYS A 196 9.89 -13.59 -0.40
CA CYS A 196 8.47 -13.85 -0.14
C CYS A 196 7.76 -14.59 -1.31
N GLY A 197 8.48 -14.98 -2.37
CA GLY A 197 7.88 -15.61 -3.54
C GLY A 197 7.12 -14.63 -4.46
N LEU A 198 7.44 -13.34 -4.39
CA LEU A 198 6.84 -12.30 -5.22
C LEU A 198 7.80 -11.97 -6.38
N GLN A 199 7.50 -12.47 -7.58
CA GLN A 199 8.32 -12.24 -8.77
C GLN A 199 8.08 -10.83 -9.33
N ARG A 200 9.13 -10.05 -9.45
CA ARG A 200 9.07 -8.69 -10.00
C ARG A 200 8.80 -8.73 -11.51
N GLU A 201 7.79 -8.00 -11.98
CA GLU A 201 7.42 -7.92 -13.39
C GLU A 201 7.74 -6.56 -14.02
N VAL A 202 7.26 -5.48 -13.43
CA VAL A 202 7.35 -4.13 -14.00
C VAL A 202 7.76 -3.13 -12.92
N VAL A 203 8.70 -2.27 -13.25
CA VAL A 203 9.15 -1.17 -12.38
C VAL A 203 8.87 0.17 -13.04
N ARG A 204 8.43 1.15 -12.26
CA ARG A 204 8.24 2.56 -12.64
C ARG A 204 8.92 3.46 -11.62
N THR A 205 9.67 4.43 -12.11
CA THR A 205 10.26 5.50 -11.29
C THR A 205 9.38 6.74 -11.38
N VAL A 206 9.06 7.36 -10.25
CA VAL A 206 8.02 8.39 -10.16
C VAL A 206 8.55 9.62 -9.43
N SER A 207 7.98 10.78 -9.73
CA SER A 207 8.32 12.06 -9.11
C SER A 207 9.71 12.61 -9.49
N HIS A 208 10.16 12.42 -10.72
CA HIS A 208 11.44 12.93 -11.22
C HIS A 208 11.55 14.46 -11.15
N TYR A 209 10.44 15.17 -11.38
CA TYR A 209 10.40 16.63 -11.50
C TYR A 209 9.86 17.33 -10.25
N ARG A 210 10.10 16.75 -9.06
CA ARG A 210 9.60 17.23 -7.75
C ARG A 210 10.27 18.54 -7.26
N MET A 211 11.05 19.21 -8.09
CA MET A 211 11.77 20.44 -7.75
C MET A 211 10.82 21.64 -7.76
N GLY A 212 10.83 22.43 -6.68
CA GLY A 212 9.89 23.55 -6.52
C GLY A 212 9.99 24.62 -7.61
N PHE A 213 11.19 24.85 -8.21
CA PHE A 213 11.33 25.78 -9.30
C PHE A 213 10.64 25.30 -10.59
N LEU A 214 10.68 23.99 -10.89
CA LEU A 214 9.99 23.42 -12.06
C LEU A 214 8.47 23.54 -11.91
N LYS A 215 7.95 23.28 -10.69
CA LYS A 215 6.53 23.43 -10.40
C LYS A 215 5.99 24.85 -10.52
N ARG A 216 6.89 25.87 -10.41
CA ARG A 216 6.53 27.28 -10.64
C ARG A 216 6.59 27.68 -12.10
N LEU A 217 7.49 27.07 -12.89
CA LEU A 217 7.73 27.43 -14.29
C LEU A 217 6.84 26.68 -15.26
N LEU A 218 6.44 25.44 -14.94
CA LEU A 218 5.71 24.57 -15.86
C LEU A 218 4.34 24.19 -15.27
N PRO A 219 3.31 24.13 -16.13
CA PRO A 219 2.02 23.61 -15.74
C PRO A 219 2.12 22.17 -15.20
N THR A 220 1.35 21.85 -14.17
CA THR A 220 1.32 20.51 -13.53
C THR A 220 1.07 19.39 -14.56
N SER A 221 0.17 19.60 -15.52
CA SER A 221 -0.14 18.62 -16.56
C SER A 221 1.06 18.28 -17.45
N TRP A 222 1.94 19.26 -17.74
CA TRP A 222 3.17 19.03 -18.49
C TRP A 222 4.18 18.23 -17.66
N LEU A 223 4.34 18.56 -16.40
CA LEU A 223 5.23 17.83 -15.49
C LEU A 223 4.78 16.37 -15.33
N VAL A 224 3.47 16.11 -15.19
CA VAL A 224 2.90 14.76 -15.13
C VAL A 224 3.14 13.99 -16.44
N ARG A 225 2.97 14.64 -17.60
CA ARG A 225 3.23 14.02 -18.91
C ARG A 225 4.71 13.66 -19.08
N LEU A 226 5.63 14.57 -18.71
CA LEU A 226 7.06 14.33 -18.74
C LEU A 226 7.47 13.21 -17.79
N ASP A 227 6.90 13.20 -16.58
CA ASP A 227 7.12 12.11 -15.62
C ASP A 227 6.66 10.78 -16.21
N GLY A 228 5.47 10.72 -16.81
CA GLY A 228 4.95 9.53 -17.47
C GLY A 228 5.87 8.96 -18.54
N TRP A 229 6.54 9.82 -19.32
CA TRP A 229 7.53 9.40 -20.33
C TRP A 229 8.82 8.87 -19.70
N THR A 230 9.23 9.38 -18.55
CA THR A 230 10.44 8.94 -17.85
C THR A 230 10.23 7.75 -16.95
N GLN A 231 8.99 7.47 -16.48
CA GLN A 231 8.68 6.36 -15.58
C GLN A 231 9.19 4.98 -16.05
N PRO A 232 9.12 4.60 -17.35
CA PRO A 232 9.62 3.30 -17.83
C PRO A 232 11.12 3.11 -17.62
N THR A 233 11.92 4.18 -17.46
CA THR A 233 13.35 4.08 -17.16
C THR A 233 13.65 3.33 -15.88
N GLY A 234 12.65 3.18 -14.99
CA GLY A 234 12.70 2.38 -13.79
C GLY A 234 13.07 0.90 -14.02
N ALA A 235 12.88 0.39 -15.24
CA ALA A 235 13.35 -0.94 -15.62
C ALA A 235 14.89 -1.08 -15.53
N TRP A 236 15.61 0.02 -15.73
CA TRP A 236 17.08 0.05 -15.76
C TRP A 236 17.68 0.83 -14.59
N TRP A 237 17.09 2.01 -14.26
CA TRP A 237 17.63 2.91 -13.23
C TRP A 237 16.54 3.40 -12.28
N GLN A 238 16.79 3.32 -10.98
CA GLN A 238 15.88 3.80 -9.94
C GLN A 238 16.49 5.01 -9.24
N TRP A 239 16.55 6.17 -9.93
CA TRP A 239 17.12 7.44 -9.40
C TRP A 239 16.08 8.46 -8.98
N SER A 240 14.80 8.13 -9.10
CA SER A 240 13.70 8.97 -8.61
C SER A 240 13.48 8.78 -7.10
N PRO A 241 12.84 9.73 -6.40
CA PRO A 241 12.55 9.62 -4.98
C PRO A 241 11.51 8.56 -4.62
N SER A 242 10.69 8.15 -5.58
CA SER A 242 9.65 7.12 -5.40
C SER A 242 9.77 6.06 -6.49
N VAL A 243 9.67 4.80 -6.11
CA VAL A 243 9.72 3.65 -7.02
C VAL A 243 8.47 2.81 -6.82
N PHE A 244 7.80 2.52 -7.92
CA PHE A 244 6.67 1.61 -7.99
C PHE A 244 7.09 0.30 -8.64
N VAL A 245 6.62 -0.80 -8.11
CA VAL A 245 6.86 -2.13 -8.66
C VAL A 245 5.57 -2.94 -8.66
N ARG A 246 5.30 -3.62 -9.79
CA ARG A 246 4.36 -4.72 -9.82
C ARG A 246 5.12 -6.02 -9.67
N SER A 247 4.68 -6.84 -8.73
CA SER A 247 5.16 -8.21 -8.54
C SER A 247 3.99 -9.17 -8.62
N ARG A 248 4.27 -10.44 -8.88
CA ARG A 248 3.29 -11.51 -9.01
C ARG A 248 3.56 -12.61 -8.00
N ALA A 249 2.52 -13.07 -7.33
CA ALA A 249 2.59 -14.23 -6.43
C ALA A 249 2.72 -15.53 -7.24
N ALA A 250 3.34 -16.54 -6.63
CA ALA A 250 3.54 -17.86 -7.24
C ALA A 250 2.19 -18.51 -7.64
N ALA A 251 2.21 -19.25 -8.75
CA ALA A 251 1.03 -19.92 -9.31
C ALA A 251 0.58 -21.14 -8.48
N GLU A 252 1.52 -21.77 -7.78
CA GLU A 252 1.28 -23.01 -7.01
C GLU A 252 0.58 -22.77 -5.67
N LYS A 253 0.31 -21.51 -5.31
CA LYS A 253 -0.46 -21.17 -4.11
C LYS A 253 -1.90 -21.65 -4.25
N SER A 254 -2.57 -21.87 -3.11
CA SER A 254 -4.00 -22.16 -3.07
C SER A 254 -4.79 -20.85 -3.04
N ALA A 255 -5.89 -20.81 -3.82
CA ALA A 255 -6.87 -19.74 -3.69
C ALA A 255 -7.74 -19.96 -2.44
N ALA A 256 -8.22 -18.88 -1.84
CA ALA A 256 -9.18 -18.95 -0.74
C ALA A 256 -10.51 -19.56 -1.22
N PRO A 257 -11.15 -20.43 -0.39
CA PRO A 257 -12.52 -20.84 -0.64
C PRO A 257 -13.47 -19.63 -0.70
N PRO A 258 -14.49 -19.61 -1.59
CA PRO A 258 -15.36 -18.45 -1.79
C PRO A 258 -16.12 -18.00 -0.53
N GLU A 259 -16.41 -18.92 0.39
CA GLU A 259 -17.11 -18.67 1.65
C GLU A 259 -16.21 -18.08 2.75
N LEU A 260 -14.91 -18.04 2.54
CA LEU A 260 -13.94 -17.52 3.50
C LEU A 260 -13.34 -16.20 2.99
N PHE A 261 -13.28 -15.22 3.87
CA PHE A 261 -12.70 -13.92 3.56
C PHE A 261 -11.83 -13.40 4.71
N PHE A 262 -12.41 -13.31 5.91
CA PHE A 262 -11.69 -12.85 7.08
C PHE A 262 -11.04 -14.01 7.86
N ALA A 263 -9.94 -13.68 8.54
CA ALA A 263 -9.27 -14.53 9.50
C ALA A 263 -8.98 -13.74 10.78
N CYS A 264 -8.90 -14.43 11.89
CA CYS A 264 -8.55 -13.83 13.17
C CYS A 264 -7.12 -13.27 13.12
N PRO A 265 -6.88 -11.96 13.33
CA PRO A 265 -5.54 -11.39 13.28
C PRO A 265 -4.61 -11.88 14.39
N GLU A 266 -5.15 -12.53 15.44
CA GLU A 266 -4.36 -13.05 16.55
C GLU A 266 -3.91 -14.51 16.37
N CYS A 267 -4.72 -15.34 15.71
CA CYS A 267 -4.38 -16.78 15.62
C CYS A 267 -4.56 -17.37 14.21
N GLY A 268 -5.02 -16.59 13.23
CA GLY A 268 -5.19 -17.01 11.85
C GLY A 268 -6.41 -17.89 11.57
N GLU A 269 -7.27 -18.18 12.57
CA GLU A 269 -8.47 -18.99 12.39
C GLU A 269 -9.45 -18.31 11.44
N PRO A 270 -10.00 -19.01 10.41
CA PRO A 270 -11.02 -18.43 9.54
C PRO A 270 -12.26 -17.95 10.32
N LEU A 271 -12.77 -16.79 9.92
CA LEU A 271 -13.94 -16.14 10.56
C LEU A 271 -15.16 -16.03 9.64
N GLY A 272 -15.03 -16.45 8.35
CA GLY A 272 -16.08 -16.34 7.35
C GLY A 272 -15.98 -15.05 6.51
N ALA A 273 -17.08 -14.72 5.82
CA ALA A 273 -17.15 -13.61 4.88
C ALA A 273 -18.16 -12.53 5.30
N PRO A 274 -17.98 -11.26 4.82
CA PRO A 274 -18.98 -10.22 5.00
C PRO A 274 -20.28 -10.52 4.20
N PRO A 275 -21.45 -9.97 4.58
CA PRO A 275 -21.65 -9.02 5.67
C PRO A 275 -22.01 -9.72 6.99
N GLN A 276 -21.30 -9.36 8.06
CA GLN A 276 -21.64 -9.79 9.42
C GLN A 276 -21.34 -8.64 10.39
N GLU A 277 -22.12 -8.48 11.44
CA GLU A 277 -21.93 -7.42 12.45
C GLU A 277 -20.82 -7.77 13.46
N ALA A 278 -20.56 -9.06 13.65
CA ALA A 278 -19.48 -9.51 14.54
C ALA A 278 -18.92 -10.86 14.08
N PHE A 279 -17.65 -11.07 14.37
CA PHE A 279 -16.91 -12.30 14.12
C PHE A 279 -16.28 -12.77 15.44
N THR A 280 -16.75 -13.87 15.99
CA THR A 280 -16.14 -14.49 17.17
C THR A 280 -15.25 -15.65 16.75
N CYS A 281 -13.97 -15.56 17.12
CA CYS A 281 -13.00 -16.60 16.81
C CYS A 281 -13.24 -17.85 17.67
N SER A 282 -13.48 -18.98 17.01
CA SER A 282 -13.71 -20.26 17.67
C SER A 282 -12.48 -20.78 18.43
N ARG A 283 -11.26 -20.36 17.99
CA ARG A 283 -10.00 -20.84 18.56
C ARG A 283 -9.51 -20.03 19.77
N CYS A 284 -9.57 -18.69 19.71
CA CYS A 284 -9.06 -17.83 20.78
C CYS A 284 -10.12 -17.04 21.54
N GLY A 285 -11.40 -17.17 21.16
CA GLY A 285 -12.55 -16.53 21.82
C GLY A 285 -12.69 -15.02 21.61
N ARG A 286 -11.74 -14.38 20.90
CA ARG A 286 -11.83 -12.94 20.64
C ARG A 286 -12.95 -12.64 19.66
N THR A 287 -13.63 -11.50 19.91
CA THR A 287 -14.70 -11.00 19.04
C THR A 287 -14.26 -9.70 18.38
N TRP A 288 -14.49 -9.61 17.09
CA TRP A 288 -14.23 -8.45 16.26
C TRP A 288 -15.55 -7.91 15.74
N ARG A 289 -15.78 -6.61 15.76
CA ARG A 289 -17.07 -6.00 15.41
C ARG A 289 -16.98 -5.10 14.20
N ARG A 290 -18.11 -4.96 13.53
CA ARG A 290 -18.36 -3.90 12.57
C ARG A 290 -18.89 -2.68 13.34
N GLU A 291 -18.25 -1.54 13.17
CA GLU A 291 -18.59 -0.24 13.75
C GLU A 291 -19.08 0.66 12.62
N GLY A 292 -20.40 0.80 12.49
CA GLY A 292 -21.00 1.44 11.30
C GLY A 292 -20.64 0.68 10.01
N GLU A 293 -19.89 1.32 9.12
CA GLU A 293 -19.43 0.72 7.86
C GLU A 293 -18.04 0.05 7.96
N ILE A 294 -17.35 0.20 9.11
CA ILE A 294 -15.95 -0.20 9.28
C ILE A 294 -15.86 -1.50 10.07
N TYR A 295 -15.22 -2.50 9.50
CA TYR A 295 -14.85 -3.75 10.19
C TYR A 295 -13.61 -3.50 11.05
N ASN A 296 -13.77 -3.50 12.39
CA ASN A 296 -12.68 -3.26 13.33
C ASN A 296 -12.01 -4.57 13.72
N PHE A 297 -10.84 -4.84 13.15
CA PHE A 297 -9.96 -5.96 13.51
C PHE A 297 -8.69 -5.51 14.26
N ARG A 298 -8.64 -4.25 14.69
CA ARG A 298 -7.55 -3.74 15.54
C ARG A 298 -7.86 -3.93 17.01
N ASP A 299 -9.09 -3.61 17.42
CA ASP A 299 -9.50 -3.54 18.81
C ASP A 299 -10.58 -4.60 19.07
N PRO A 300 -10.24 -5.75 19.71
CA PRO A 300 -11.24 -6.79 20.05
C PRO A 300 -12.17 -6.31 21.15
N VAL A 301 -13.38 -6.87 21.20
CA VAL A 301 -14.42 -6.57 22.21
C VAL A 301 -14.42 -7.65 23.29
#